data_d6d49fadf832dec98bda2dfbb81e5914
#
_entry.id   d6d49fadf832dec98bda2dfbb81e5914
#
_cell.length_a   1.000
_cell.length_b   1.000
_cell.length_c   1.000
_cell.angle_alpha   90.00
_cell.angle_beta   90.00
_cell.angle_gamma   90.00
#
_symmetry.space_group_name_H-M   'P 1'
#
loop_
_entity.id
_entity.type
_entity.pdbx_description
1 polymer ?
#
loop_
_entity_poly.entity_id
_entity_poly.type
_entity_poly.pdbx_seq_one_letter_code
_entity_poly.pdbx_strand_id
1 'polypeptide(L)'
;EMSASLVGSEMCIRDRDQGCDKKTLAAIDERLNTQHGLVLNNPAFTKYYIQYGEISTYPGGYKENAGIFTHNNAWIICAAAYAGAGDQAFKYYSEIAPAFTEETSDIHKTEPYVYGQMIGGKDAGSDIGKPGNHFGQGKNSWLTGTAAWNMVAISQYILGISADFDGLKIDPSIPAAWDGMTATRQFRGATYDIKVSNPAHINKGVKSVLVDGNAIEGNVIPAFGDGKTHSVEVVMG
;
A
#
# COMPACT_ATOMS: atom_id res chain seq x y z
N GLU A 1 21.52 -8.24 -1.81
CA GLU A 1 20.22 -8.75 -1.34
C GLU A 1 19.57 -7.67 -0.47
N MET A 2 18.48 -7.08 -0.95
CA MET A 2 17.70 -6.12 -0.17
C MET A 2 16.44 -6.79 0.36
N SER A 3 16.19 -6.67 1.66
CA SER A 3 14.91 -7.08 2.26
C SER A 3 13.85 -6.01 2.00
N ALA A 4 12.67 -6.40 1.51
CA ALA A 4 11.56 -5.47 1.25
C ALA A 4 11.13 -4.68 2.49
N SER A 5 11.27 -5.26 3.69
CA SER A 5 10.91 -4.59 4.95
C SER A 5 11.83 -3.42 5.32
N LEU A 6 13.12 -3.53 5.03
CA LEU A 6 14.08 -2.43 5.22
C LEU A 6 13.88 -1.32 4.19
N VAL A 7 13.59 -1.70 2.95
CA VAL A 7 13.37 -0.76 1.85
C VAL A 7 12.12 0.11 2.08
N GLY A 8 11.05 -0.47 2.64
CA GLY A 8 9.80 0.27 2.84
C GLY A 8 9.88 1.38 3.89
N SER A 9 10.59 1.17 4.99
CA SER A 9 10.63 2.14 6.09
C SER A 9 11.66 3.28 5.89
N GLU A 10 12.77 3.03 5.22
CA GLU A 10 13.80 4.04 4.98
C GLU A 10 13.59 4.83 3.69
N MET A 11 12.91 4.25 2.71
CA MET A 11 12.70 4.84 1.38
C MET A 11 11.85 6.12 1.41
N CYS A 12 10.93 6.25 2.38
CA CYS A 12 9.97 7.35 2.39
C CYS A 12 10.55 8.73 2.70
N ILE A 13 11.64 8.81 3.46
CA ILE A 13 12.13 10.08 3.99
C ILE A 13 13.51 10.48 3.42
N ARG A 14 14.47 9.55 3.40
CA ARG A 14 15.84 9.84 2.96
C ARG A 14 16.06 9.72 1.46
N ASP A 15 15.42 8.73 0.84
CA ASP A 15 15.73 8.35 -0.54
C ASP A 15 15.08 9.29 -1.55
N ARG A 16 13.93 9.90 -1.20
CA ARG A 16 13.27 10.90 -2.04
C ARG A 16 14.14 12.13 -2.24
N ASP A 17 14.73 12.64 -1.17
CA ASP A 17 15.60 13.81 -1.22
C ASP A 17 16.89 13.55 -2.03
N GLN A 18 17.28 12.28 -2.16
CA GLN A 18 18.43 11.83 -2.96
C GLN A 18 18.05 11.34 -4.36
N GLY A 19 16.75 11.33 -4.71
CA GLY A 19 16.25 10.85 -6.00
C GLY A 19 16.40 9.33 -6.21
N CYS A 20 16.52 8.57 -5.11
CA CYS A 20 16.64 7.11 -5.15
C CYS A 20 15.29 6.38 -5.17
N ASP A 21 14.20 7.06 -4.81
CA ASP A 21 12.84 6.54 -4.73
C ASP A 21 12.40 5.82 -6.02
N LYS A 22 12.56 6.45 -7.17
CA LYS A 22 12.20 5.87 -8.47
C LYS A 22 13.00 4.61 -8.80
N LYS A 23 14.31 4.61 -8.50
CA LYS A 23 15.17 3.43 -8.74
C LYS A 23 14.79 2.28 -7.83
N THR A 24 14.46 2.59 -6.58
CA THR A 24 14.06 1.59 -5.59
C THR A 24 12.70 1.00 -5.95
N LEU A 25 11.70 1.81 -6.31
CA LEU A 25 10.40 1.33 -6.75
C LEU A 25 10.50 0.47 -8.02
N ALA A 26 11.33 0.86 -8.98
CA ALA A 26 11.59 0.06 -10.18
C ALA A 26 12.23 -1.29 -9.84
N ALA A 27 13.21 -1.32 -8.92
CA ALA A 27 13.85 -2.55 -8.47
C ALA A 27 12.89 -3.48 -7.70
N ILE A 28 11.98 -2.92 -6.91
CA ILE A 28 10.93 -3.68 -6.21
C ILE A 28 9.99 -4.32 -7.24
N ASP A 29 9.49 -3.54 -8.21
CA ASP A 29 8.58 -4.06 -9.23
C ASP A 29 9.24 -5.15 -10.08
N GLU A 30 10.49 -4.95 -10.52
CA GLU A 30 11.25 -5.92 -11.33
C GLU A 30 11.55 -7.22 -10.56
N ARG A 31 11.98 -7.11 -9.29
CA ARG A 31 12.59 -8.24 -8.59
C ARG A 31 11.67 -8.94 -7.62
N LEU A 32 10.79 -8.20 -6.97
CA LEU A 32 9.99 -8.71 -5.85
C LEU A 32 8.51 -8.86 -6.21
N ASN A 33 8.01 -8.16 -7.23
CA ASN A 33 6.60 -8.18 -7.55
C ASN A 33 6.14 -9.48 -8.19
N THR A 34 4.94 -9.91 -7.81
CA THR A 34 4.22 -11.05 -8.37
C THR A 34 2.75 -10.68 -8.53
N GLN A 35 1.98 -11.49 -9.24
CA GLN A 35 0.53 -11.31 -9.35
C GLN A 35 -0.25 -11.46 -8.04
N HIS A 36 0.39 -11.87 -6.95
CA HIS A 36 -0.22 -12.08 -5.63
C HIS A 36 0.38 -11.18 -4.54
N GLY A 37 1.18 -10.21 -4.93
CA GLY A 37 1.90 -9.29 -4.05
C GLY A 37 3.42 -9.42 -4.10
N LEU A 38 4.09 -8.67 -3.23
CA LEU A 38 5.54 -8.55 -3.18
C LEU A 38 6.15 -9.61 -2.26
N VAL A 39 7.10 -10.39 -2.77
CA VAL A 39 7.89 -11.32 -1.94
C VAL A 39 8.92 -10.55 -1.10
N LEU A 40 9.28 -11.08 0.06
CA LEU A 40 10.24 -10.43 0.96
C LEU A 40 11.66 -10.40 0.42
N ASN A 41 12.05 -11.43 -0.30
CA ASN A 41 13.34 -11.54 -0.97
C ASN A 41 13.23 -12.43 -2.21
N ASN A 42 14.16 -12.26 -3.13
CA ASN A 42 14.30 -13.09 -4.32
C ASN A 42 15.79 -13.10 -4.74
N PRO A 43 16.43 -14.28 -4.91
CA PRO A 43 15.86 -15.63 -4.75
C PRO A 43 15.66 -16.03 -3.29
N ALA A 44 14.92 -17.14 -3.05
CA ALA A 44 14.80 -17.77 -1.74
C ALA A 44 16.15 -18.32 -1.25
N PHE A 45 16.33 -18.39 0.07
CA PHE A 45 17.45 -19.08 0.68
C PHE A 45 17.35 -20.60 0.44
N THR A 46 18.41 -21.20 -0.06
CA THR A 46 18.45 -22.62 -0.46
C THR A 46 18.86 -23.57 0.68
N LYS A 47 19.39 -23.02 1.78
CA LYS A 47 19.85 -23.75 2.95
C LYS A 47 19.83 -22.85 4.18
N TYR A 48 19.98 -23.45 5.35
CA TYR A 48 20.16 -22.69 6.58
C TYR A 48 21.52 -21.96 6.59
N TYR A 49 21.44 -20.66 6.80
CA TYR A 49 22.60 -19.79 6.96
C TYR A 49 22.62 -19.25 8.38
N ILE A 50 23.52 -19.73 9.21
CA ILE A 50 23.59 -19.40 10.63
C ILE A 50 23.70 -17.88 10.87
N GLN A 51 24.37 -17.15 9.98
CA GLN A 51 24.53 -15.70 10.07
C GLN A 51 23.24 -14.92 9.79
N TYR A 52 22.25 -15.52 9.16
CA TYR A 52 20.94 -14.92 8.87
C TYR A 52 19.85 -15.39 9.84
N GLY A 53 20.17 -16.38 10.68
CA GLY A 53 19.26 -16.89 11.69
C GLY A 53 18.01 -17.55 11.13
N GLU A 54 16.89 -17.37 11.82
CA GLU A 54 15.65 -18.10 11.58
C GLU A 54 15.07 -17.88 10.17
N ILE A 55 15.27 -16.74 9.57
CA ILE A 55 14.70 -16.43 8.24
C ILE A 55 15.11 -17.44 7.16
N SER A 56 16.28 -18.03 7.28
CA SER A 56 16.80 -19.04 6.34
C SER A 56 16.40 -20.48 6.68
N THR A 57 15.65 -20.72 7.79
CA THR A 57 15.15 -22.04 8.15
C THR A 57 13.85 -22.41 7.45
N TYR A 58 13.07 -21.39 7.01
CA TYR A 58 11.80 -21.64 6.34
C TYR A 58 12.01 -22.21 4.94
N PRO A 59 11.11 -23.10 4.49
CA PRO A 59 11.09 -23.51 3.08
C PRO A 59 10.96 -22.30 2.15
N GLY A 60 11.49 -22.40 0.93
CA GLY A 60 11.34 -21.37 -0.08
C GLY A 60 9.87 -21.03 -0.34
N GLY A 61 9.58 -19.74 -0.49
CA GLY A 61 8.24 -19.22 -0.68
C GLY A 61 7.38 -19.14 0.59
N TYR A 62 7.93 -19.44 1.76
CA TYR A 62 7.21 -19.35 3.04
C TYR A 62 7.82 -18.31 3.98
N LYS A 63 6.92 -17.58 4.66
CA LYS A 63 7.28 -16.56 5.65
C LYS A 63 8.40 -15.65 5.13
N GLU A 64 9.46 -15.49 5.92
CA GLU A 64 10.57 -14.60 5.60
C GLU A 64 11.51 -15.14 4.51
N ASN A 65 11.32 -16.38 4.06
CA ASN A 65 12.10 -16.96 2.97
C ASN A 65 11.36 -16.89 1.63
N ALA A 66 11.33 -15.71 1.02
CA ALA A 66 10.66 -15.42 -0.26
C ALA A 66 9.12 -15.64 -0.26
N GLY A 67 8.49 -15.64 0.91
CA GLY A 67 7.04 -15.54 1.03
C GLY A 67 6.56 -14.12 0.75
N ILE A 68 5.28 -13.96 0.39
CA ILE A 68 4.60 -12.68 0.29
C ILE A 68 4.04 -12.38 1.68
N PHE A 69 4.75 -11.56 2.45
CA PHE A 69 4.31 -11.18 3.78
C PHE A 69 3.42 -9.95 3.66
N THR A 70 2.13 -10.11 3.86
CA THR A 70 1.13 -9.10 3.50
C THR A 70 1.26 -7.80 4.30
N HIS A 71 1.72 -7.89 5.55
CA HIS A 71 2.00 -6.73 6.39
C HIS A 71 3.08 -5.81 5.78
N ASN A 72 4.17 -6.38 5.31
CA ASN A 72 5.25 -5.63 4.67
C ASN A 72 4.80 -5.01 3.34
N ASN A 73 3.92 -5.69 2.61
CA ASN A 73 3.32 -5.14 1.40
C ASN A 73 2.59 -3.83 1.67
N ALA A 74 1.82 -3.75 2.76
CA ALA A 74 1.13 -2.52 3.14
C ALA A 74 2.10 -1.34 3.35
N TRP A 75 3.28 -1.56 3.91
CA TRP A 75 4.30 -0.53 4.08
C TRP A 75 4.90 -0.06 2.74
N ILE A 76 5.11 -0.99 1.80
CA ILE A 76 5.57 -0.62 0.45
C ILE A 76 4.49 0.17 -0.30
N ILE A 77 3.21 -0.17 -0.12
CA ILE A 77 2.09 0.60 -0.67
C ILE A 77 2.12 2.04 -0.15
N CYS A 78 2.27 2.23 1.16
CA CYS A 78 2.41 3.55 1.77
C CYS A 78 3.61 4.31 1.17
N ALA A 79 4.76 3.64 1.03
CA ALA A 79 5.97 4.24 0.48
C ALA A 79 5.79 4.68 -0.98
N ALA A 80 5.20 3.83 -1.83
CA ALA A 80 4.92 4.15 -3.22
C ALA A 80 3.96 5.34 -3.36
N ALA A 81 2.87 5.37 -2.57
CA ALA A 81 1.92 6.48 -2.54
C ALA A 81 2.59 7.78 -2.05
N TYR A 82 3.43 7.71 -1.02
CA TYR A 82 4.17 8.85 -0.51
C TYR A 82 5.13 9.43 -1.56
N ALA A 83 5.81 8.56 -2.30
CA ALA A 83 6.70 8.93 -3.40
C ALA A 83 5.95 9.50 -4.64
N GLY A 84 4.62 9.45 -4.66
CA GLY A 84 3.80 9.92 -5.78
C GLY A 84 3.61 8.91 -6.90
N ALA A 85 3.89 7.63 -6.66
CA ALA A 85 3.67 6.53 -7.60
C ALA A 85 2.29 5.88 -7.38
N GLY A 86 1.21 6.66 -7.58
CA GLY A 86 -0.16 6.25 -7.29
C GLY A 86 -0.62 5.00 -8.06
N ASP A 87 -0.26 4.87 -9.33
CA ASP A 87 -0.55 3.68 -10.13
C ASP A 87 0.07 2.43 -9.50
N GLN A 88 1.34 2.52 -9.12
CA GLN A 88 2.08 1.42 -8.52
C GLN A 88 1.57 1.08 -7.11
N ALA A 89 1.27 2.10 -6.31
CA ALA A 89 0.69 1.92 -4.98
C ALA A 89 -0.65 1.18 -5.04
N PHE A 90 -1.54 1.59 -5.94
CA PHE A 90 -2.84 0.94 -6.11
C PHE A 90 -2.72 -0.46 -6.70
N LYS A 91 -1.79 -0.69 -7.63
CA LYS A 91 -1.47 -2.02 -8.15
C LYS A 91 -1.10 -2.97 -7.00
N TYR A 92 -0.13 -2.60 -6.17
CA TYR A 92 0.30 -3.42 -5.03
C TYR A 92 -0.82 -3.63 -4.00
N TYR A 93 -1.66 -2.61 -3.78
CA TYR A 93 -2.82 -2.74 -2.92
C TYR A 93 -3.80 -3.78 -3.45
N SER A 94 -4.13 -3.74 -4.74
CA SER A 94 -5.08 -4.66 -5.36
C SER A 94 -4.58 -6.11 -5.43
N GLU A 95 -3.27 -6.32 -5.48
CA GLU A 95 -2.67 -7.66 -5.50
C GLU A 95 -2.87 -8.44 -4.19
N ILE A 96 -3.06 -7.74 -3.05
CA ILE A 96 -3.19 -8.39 -1.73
C ILE A 96 -4.55 -8.12 -1.05
N ALA A 97 -5.33 -7.15 -1.51
CA ALA A 97 -6.59 -6.79 -0.86
C ALA A 97 -7.69 -7.82 -1.17
N PRO A 98 -8.40 -8.34 -0.15
CA PRO A 98 -9.42 -9.39 -0.33
C PRO A 98 -10.49 -9.06 -1.35
N ALA A 99 -10.85 -7.77 -1.50
CA ALA A 99 -11.82 -7.32 -2.48
C ALA A 99 -11.43 -7.58 -3.94
N PHE A 100 -10.14 -7.81 -4.22
CA PHE A 100 -9.59 -8.06 -5.56
C PHE A 100 -9.14 -9.51 -5.78
N THR A 101 -9.25 -10.37 -4.77
CA THR A 101 -8.79 -11.76 -4.85
C THR A 101 -9.91 -12.76 -5.13
N GLU A 102 -11.13 -12.31 -5.39
CA GLU A 102 -12.27 -13.19 -5.60
C GLU A 102 -12.07 -14.10 -6.84
N GLU A 103 -11.58 -13.56 -7.95
CA GLU A 103 -11.32 -14.33 -9.17
C GLU A 103 -10.21 -15.37 -9.00
N THR A 104 -9.37 -15.22 -7.98
CA THR A 104 -8.29 -16.15 -7.62
C THR A 104 -8.57 -16.93 -6.34
N SER A 105 -9.82 -16.97 -5.89
CA SER A 105 -10.22 -17.60 -4.62
C SER A 105 -9.87 -19.08 -4.54
N ASP A 106 -9.93 -19.80 -5.65
CA ASP A 106 -9.51 -21.21 -5.76
C ASP A 106 -8.02 -21.44 -5.47
N ILE A 107 -7.20 -20.42 -5.70
CA ILE A 107 -5.77 -20.43 -5.39
C ILE A 107 -5.55 -19.90 -3.99
N HIS A 108 -6.17 -18.76 -3.65
CA HIS A 108 -5.94 -18.03 -2.40
C HIS A 108 -6.40 -18.82 -1.17
N LYS A 109 -7.57 -19.45 -1.22
CA LYS A 109 -8.09 -20.42 -0.21
C LYS A 109 -8.14 -19.90 1.23
N THR A 110 -8.22 -18.60 1.46
CA THR A 110 -8.55 -18.05 2.75
C THR A 110 -10.02 -17.64 2.79
N GLU A 111 -10.53 -17.34 3.98
CA GLU A 111 -11.88 -16.83 4.13
C GLU A 111 -12.06 -15.51 3.37
N PRO A 112 -13.21 -15.27 2.73
CA PRO A 112 -13.53 -13.98 2.14
C PRO A 112 -13.34 -12.85 3.16
N TYR A 113 -12.84 -11.71 2.71
CA TYR A 113 -12.60 -10.49 3.52
C TYR A 113 -11.45 -10.57 4.52
N VAL A 114 -10.66 -11.65 4.50
CA VAL A 114 -9.55 -11.84 5.44
C VAL A 114 -8.21 -11.61 4.78
N TYR A 115 -7.37 -10.85 5.43
CA TYR A 115 -5.95 -10.83 5.11
C TYR A 115 -5.25 -12.01 5.78
N GLY A 116 -4.60 -12.87 5.01
CA GLY A 116 -3.66 -13.83 5.55
C GLY A 116 -2.39 -13.13 6.07
N GLN A 117 -1.67 -13.75 7.00
CA GLN A 117 -0.35 -13.26 7.43
C GLN A 117 0.63 -13.27 6.26
N MET A 118 0.57 -14.32 5.46
CA MET A 118 1.39 -14.47 4.28
C MET A 118 0.63 -15.16 3.15
N ILE A 119 1.12 -14.96 1.94
CA ILE A 119 0.73 -15.67 0.74
C ILE A 119 1.97 -16.43 0.25
N GLY A 120 1.79 -17.65 -0.24
CA GLY A 120 2.88 -18.47 -0.77
C GLY A 120 3.60 -17.76 -1.92
N GLY A 121 4.91 -17.63 -1.82
CA GLY A 121 5.76 -17.12 -2.91
C GLY A 121 5.95 -18.15 -4.03
N LYS A 122 6.70 -17.80 -5.06
CA LYS A 122 6.90 -18.64 -6.27
C LYS A 122 7.41 -20.05 -5.98
N ASP A 123 8.23 -20.21 -4.93
CA ASP A 123 8.85 -21.51 -4.57
C ASP A 123 8.00 -22.28 -3.54
N ALA A 124 6.83 -21.77 -3.12
CA ALA A 124 6.03 -22.40 -2.09
C ALA A 124 5.49 -23.77 -2.52
N GLY A 125 5.82 -24.81 -1.74
CA GLY A 125 5.38 -26.19 -1.96
C GLY A 125 6.16 -26.95 -3.05
N SER A 126 7.35 -26.49 -3.43
CA SER A 126 8.24 -27.19 -4.34
C SER A 126 9.68 -27.16 -3.87
N ASP A 127 10.54 -27.90 -4.57
CA ASP A 127 11.98 -27.68 -4.49
C ASP A 127 12.34 -26.29 -5.02
N ILE A 128 13.38 -25.70 -4.47
CA ILE A 128 13.83 -24.36 -4.83
C ILE A 128 14.14 -24.29 -6.32
N GLY A 129 13.62 -23.24 -6.97
CA GLY A 129 13.78 -23.01 -8.41
C GLY A 129 12.78 -23.73 -9.30
N LYS A 130 11.78 -24.42 -8.73
CA LYS A 130 10.65 -24.96 -9.46
C LYS A 130 9.36 -24.24 -9.05
N PRO A 131 8.40 -24.05 -9.98
CA PRO A 131 7.11 -23.47 -9.62
C PRO A 131 6.42 -24.27 -8.51
N GLY A 132 6.08 -23.61 -7.41
CA GLY A 132 5.42 -24.24 -6.29
C GLY A 132 3.92 -24.40 -6.51
N ASN A 133 3.36 -25.51 -6.07
CA ASN A 133 1.91 -25.75 -6.12
C ASN A 133 1.13 -24.96 -5.05
N HIS A 134 1.80 -24.21 -4.19
CA HIS A 134 1.20 -23.32 -3.17
C HIS A 134 1.44 -21.82 -3.48
N PHE A 135 1.91 -21.49 -4.67
CA PHE A 135 2.06 -20.10 -5.08
C PHE A 135 0.69 -19.40 -5.08
N GLY A 136 0.61 -18.25 -4.44
CA GLY A 136 -0.63 -17.49 -4.27
C GLY A 136 -1.56 -17.98 -3.14
N GLN A 137 -1.23 -19.09 -2.46
CA GLN A 137 -2.06 -19.64 -1.40
C GLN A 137 -1.86 -18.87 -0.09
N GLY A 138 -2.93 -18.27 0.43
CA GLY A 138 -2.92 -17.58 1.73
C GLY A 138 -2.73 -18.55 2.91
N LYS A 139 -2.06 -18.07 3.94
CA LYS A 139 -1.74 -18.80 5.18
C LYS A 139 -1.96 -17.93 6.41
N ASN A 140 -2.31 -18.59 7.52
CA ASN A 140 -2.45 -17.95 8.83
C ASN A 140 -3.40 -16.73 8.79
N SER A 141 -4.64 -16.95 8.36
CA SER A 141 -5.68 -15.93 8.42
C SER A 141 -5.86 -15.40 9.84
N TRP A 142 -6.19 -14.12 10.00
CA TRP A 142 -6.38 -13.40 11.27
C TRP A 142 -5.11 -13.10 12.09
N LEU A 143 -3.98 -13.74 11.82
CA LEU A 143 -2.74 -13.58 12.59
C LEU A 143 -1.82 -12.52 11.99
N THR A 144 -2.36 -11.32 11.73
CA THR A 144 -1.61 -10.27 11.04
C THR A 144 -2.14 -8.87 11.37
N GLY A 145 -1.27 -7.88 11.34
CA GLY A 145 -1.64 -6.46 11.37
C GLY A 145 -1.99 -5.88 9.98
N THR A 146 -2.07 -6.71 8.95
CA THR A 146 -2.24 -6.27 7.56
C THR A 146 -3.53 -5.49 7.33
N ALA A 147 -4.66 -5.93 7.91
CA ALA A 147 -5.94 -5.25 7.73
C ALA A 147 -5.88 -3.78 8.21
N ALA A 148 -5.30 -3.55 9.38
CA ALA A 148 -5.14 -2.20 9.92
C ALA A 148 -4.19 -1.36 9.06
N TRP A 149 -3.04 -1.93 8.63
CA TRP A 149 -2.10 -1.23 7.79
C TRP A 149 -2.62 -0.97 6.38
N ASN A 150 -3.38 -1.89 5.78
CA ASN A 150 -4.02 -1.64 4.50
C ASN A 150 -5.14 -0.60 4.59
N MET A 151 -5.87 -0.53 5.70
CA MET A 151 -6.81 0.57 5.95
C MET A 151 -6.08 1.92 6.01
N VAL A 152 -4.91 1.98 6.64
CA VAL A 152 -4.06 3.18 6.64
C VAL A 152 -3.53 3.46 5.23
N ALA A 153 -3.02 2.45 4.53
CA ALA A 153 -2.46 2.60 3.18
C ALA A 153 -3.49 3.16 2.20
N ILE A 154 -4.69 2.58 2.16
CA ILE A 154 -5.73 3.07 1.24
C ILE A 154 -6.25 4.44 1.66
N SER A 155 -6.62 4.65 2.93
CA SER A 155 -7.31 5.87 3.35
C SER A 155 -6.37 7.08 3.50
N GLN A 156 -5.18 6.88 4.08
CA GLN A 156 -4.29 8.00 4.42
C GLN A 156 -3.21 8.27 3.38
N TYR A 157 -2.82 7.24 2.59
CA TYR A 157 -1.76 7.38 1.59
C TYR A 157 -2.28 7.39 0.16
N ILE A 158 -3.11 6.42 -0.27
CA ILE A 158 -3.63 6.41 -1.64
C ILE A 158 -4.72 7.47 -1.79
N LEU A 159 -5.78 7.42 -0.98
CA LEU A 159 -6.82 8.47 -1.00
C LEU A 159 -6.35 9.77 -0.38
N GLY A 160 -5.28 9.72 0.42
CA GLY A 160 -4.60 10.89 0.95
C GLY A 160 -5.38 11.68 1.99
N ILE A 161 -6.33 11.06 2.69
CA ILE A 161 -7.17 11.73 3.70
C ILE A 161 -6.63 11.39 5.09
N SER A 162 -5.80 12.24 5.65
CA SER A 162 -5.09 11.98 6.91
C SER A 162 -5.27 13.09 7.94
N ALA A 163 -5.14 12.72 9.22
CA ALA A 163 -5.07 13.68 10.30
C ALA A 163 -3.74 14.43 10.30
N ASP A 164 -3.78 15.72 10.50
CA ASP A 164 -2.64 16.59 10.75
C ASP A 164 -2.83 17.31 12.09
N PHE A 165 -1.75 17.91 12.63
CA PHE A 165 -1.86 18.71 13.86
C PHE A 165 -2.81 19.89 13.67
N ASP A 166 -2.72 20.55 12.53
CA ASP A 166 -3.48 21.77 12.24
C ASP A 166 -4.86 21.50 11.63
N GLY A 167 -5.14 20.24 11.20
CA GLY A 167 -6.43 19.94 10.58
C GLY A 167 -6.52 18.60 9.89
N LEU A 168 -7.36 18.55 8.85
CA LEU A 168 -7.53 17.39 7.97
C LEU A 168 -6.73 17.63 6.68
N LYS A 169 -5.68 16.84 6.47
CA LYS A 169 -4.86 16.92 5.27
C LYS A 169 -5.46 16.11 4.13
N ILE A 170 -5.52 16.70 2.93
CA ILE A 170 -5.94 16.05 1.69
C ILE A 170 -4.77 16.06 0.71
N ASP A 171 -4.15 14.91 0.49
CA ASP A 171 -2.94 14.75 -0.36
C ASP A 171 -3.00 13.42 -1.14
N PRO A 172 -3.94 13.29 -2.10
CA PRO A 172 -4.18 12.03 -2.80
C PRO A 172 -2.99 11.60 -3.65
N SER A 173 -2.77 10.27 -3.69
CA SER A 173 -1.82 9.61 -4.58
C SER A 173 -2.55 8.46 -5.29
N ILE A 174 -3.43 8.82 -6.21
CA ILE A 174 -4.35 7.90 -6.90
C ILE A 174 -3.83 7.49 -8.28
N PRO A 175 -4.39 6.41 -8.87
CA PRO A 175 -4.10 6.08 -10.27
C PRO A 175 -4.40 7.23 -11.22
N ALA A 176 -3.50 7.48 -12.17
CA ALA A 176 -3.66 8.53 -13.16
C ALA A 176 -4.92 8.32 -14.03
N ALA A 177 -5.35 7.07 -14.21
CA ALA A 177 -6.57 6.75 -14.94
C ALA A 177 -7.88 7.13 -14.23
N TRP A 178 -7.83 7.49 -12.93
CA TRP A 178 -9.04 7.91 -12.21
C TRP A 178 -9.33 9.39 -12.46
N ASP A 179 -10.58 9.70 -12.82
CA ASP A 179 -11.06 11.07 -12.97
C ASP A 179 -11.15 11.82 -11.64
N GLY A 180 -11.10 11.09 -10.53
CA GLY A 180 -11.19 11.60 -9.17
C GLY A 180 -11.78 10.58 -8.21
N MET A 181 -12.21 11.06 -7.04
CA MET A 181 -12.89 10.25 -6.03
C MET A 181 -13.80 11.10 -5.15
N THR A 182 -14.68 10.44 -4.41
CA THR A 182 -15.46 11.06 -3.33
C THR A 182 -15.27 10.31 -2.03
N ALA A 183 -15.29 11.03 -0.90
CA ALA A 183 -15.20 10.44 0.42
C ALA A 183 -15.92 11.32 1.44
N THR A 184 -16.51 10.68 2.46
CA THR A 184 -17.02 11.38 3.65
C THR A 184 -16.14 11.05 4.84
N ARG A 185 -15.66 12.05 5.56
CA ARG A 185 -14.79 11.88 6.72
C ARG A 185 -15.34 12.63 7.92
N GLN A 186 -15.56 11.92 9.02
CA GLN A 186 -15.77 12.54 10.32
C GLN A 186 -14.42 12.82 10.98
N PHE A 187 -14.20 14.07 11.37
CA PHE A 187 -12.92 14.47 11.97
C PHE A 187 -13.12 15.63 12.94
N ARG A 188 -12.64 15.48 14.18
CA ARG A 188 -12.65 16.48 15.24
C ARG A 188 -13.97 17.25 15.39
N GLY A 189 -15.08 16.52 15.40
CA GLY A 189 -16.41 17.09 15.67
C GLY A 189 -17.10 17.75 14.48
N ALA A 190 -16.63 17.57 13.26
CA ALA A 190 -17.30 17.95 12.02
C ALA A 190 -17.28 16.80 11.00
N THR A 191 -18.11 16.89 9.97
CA THR A 191 -18.13 15.96 8.83
C THR A 191 -17.63 16.71 7.59
N TYR A 192 -16.82 16.04 6.78
CA TYR A 192 -16.27 16.60 5.54
C TYR A 192 -16.69 15.72 4.38
N ASP A 193 -17.48 16.29 3.47
CA ASP A 193 -17.84 15.65 2.19
C ASP A 193 -16.84 16.10 1.13
N ILE A 194 -15.91 15.20 0.82
CA ILE A 194 -14.74 15.48 0.01
C ILE A 194 -14.96 14.97 -1.41
N LYS A 195 -14.78 15.86 -2.37
CA LYS A 195 -14.78 15.56 -3.81
C LYS A 195 -13.42 15.95 -4.40
N VAL A 196 -12.67 14.96 -4.85
CA VAL A 196 -11.41 15.15 -5.57
C VAL A 196 -11.64 14.98 -7.05
N SER A 197 -11.13 15.90 -7.86
CA SER A 197 -11.14 15.84 -9.34
C SER A 197 -9.71 15.75 -9.84
N ASN A 198 -9.45 14.91 -10.84
CA ASN A 198 -8.13 14.69 -11.44
C ASN A 198 -8.14 14.97 -12.96
N PRO A 199 -8.43 16.20 -13.39
CA PRO A 199 -8.53 16.54 -14.82
C PRO A 199 -7.19 16.46 -15.56
N ALA A 200 -6.08 16.49 -14.82
CA ALA A 200 -4.73 16.39 -15.37
C ALA A 200 -4.24 14.94 -15.50
N HIS A 201 -5.02 13.97 -15.02
CA HIS A 201 -4.66 12.54 -15.00
C HIS A 201 -3.26 12.28 -14.44
N ILE A 202 -2.97 12.88 -13.28
CA ILE A 202 -1.70 12.73 -12.56
C ILE A 202 -1.87 11.81 -11.35
N ASN A 203 -0.76 11.24 -10.88
CA ASN A 203 -0.80 10.39 -9.70
C ASN A 203 -0.85 11.20 -8.40
N LYS A 204 -0.20 12.37 -8.33
CA LYS A 204 -0.07 13.14 -7.09
C LYS A 204 0.08 14.63 -7.38
N GLY A 205 -0.44 15.43 -6.46
CA GLY A 205 -0.37 16.89 -6.47
C GLY A 205 -1.75 17.51 -6.27
N VAL A 206 -1.84 18.54 -5.44
CA VAL A 206 -3.04 19.32 -5.17
C VAL A 206 -2.82 20.72 -5.69
N LYS A 207 -3.65 21.14 -6.64
CA LYS A 207 -3.62 22.47 -7.25
C LYS A 207 -4.44 23.49 -6.45
N SER A 208 -5.62 23.08 -5.99
CA SER A 208 -6.52 23.97 -5.23
C SER A 208 -7.44 23.18 -4.32
N VAL A 209 -7.83 23.80 -3.21
CA VAL A 209 -8.83 23.28 -2.26
C VAL A 209 -9.84 24.39 -1.98
N LEU A 210 -11.13 24.07 -2.09
CA LEU A 210 -12.25 24.91 -1.65
C LEU A 210 -12.95 24.23 -0.47
N VAL A 211 -13.28 24.99 0.54
CA VAL A 211 -14.11 24.53 1.68
C VAL A 211 -15.33 25.46 1.75
N ASP A 212 -16.52 24.88 1.63
CA ASP A 212 -17.78 25.62 1.56
C ASP A 212 -17.76 26.75 0.51
N GLY A 213 -17.11 26.48 -0.64
CA GLY A 213 -16.95 27.43 -1.73
C GLY A 213 -15.82 28.47 -1.53
N ASN A 214 -15.13 28.47 -0.42
CA ASN A 214 -14.03 29.40 -0.12
C ASN A 214 -12.68 28.74 -0.34
N ALA A 215 -11.78 29.38 -1.08
CA ALA A 215 -10.43 28.87 -1.29
C ALA A 215 -9.60 28.93 -0.01
N ILE A 216 -8.84 27.86 0.26
CA ILE A 216 -7.86 27.82 1.33
C ILE A 216 -6.44 27.74 0.75
N GLU A 217 -5.45 28.20 1.51
CA GLU A 217 -4.05 28.04 1.18
C GLU A 217 -3.57 26.63 1.59
N GLY A 218 -2.87 25.96 0.68
CA GLY A 218 -2.37 24.60 0.92
C GLY A 218 -3.46 23.53 0.83
N ASN A 219 -3.23 22.42 1.53
CA ASN A 219 -4.09 21.23 1.50
C ASN A 219 -4.46 20.69 2.89
N VAL A 220 -4.30 21.49 3.92
CA VAL A 220 -4.72 21.18 5.30
C VAL A 220 -5.94 22.01 5.64
N ILE A 221 -7.06 21.35 5.85
CA ILE A 221 -8.36 21.98 6.19
C ILE A 221 -8.42 22.15 7.69
N PRO A 222 -8.66 23.38 8.22
CA PRO A 222 -8.80 23.58 9.66
C PRO A 222 -9.93 22.72 10.25
N ALA A 223 -9.75 22.25 11.47
CA ALA A 223 -10.79 21.53 12.17
C ALA A 223 -11.87 22.50 12.66
N PHE A 224 -13.10 22.41 12.18
CA PHE A 224 -14.21 23.30 12.56
C PHE A 224 -14.81 22.95 13.91
N GLY A 225 -15.05 21.66 14.20
CA GLY A 225 -15.57 21.20 15.48
C GLY A 225 -17.00 21.67 15.82
N ASP A 226 -17.78 22.04 14.82
CA ASP A 226 -19.08 22.72 14.96
C ASP A 226 -20.30 21.79 14.79
N GLY A 227 -20.03 20.48 14.60
CA GLY A 227 -21.06 19.45 14.38
C GLY A 227 -21.70 19.45 12.99
N LYS A 228 -21.25 20.31 12.08
CA LYS A 228 -21.85 20.44 10.74
C LYS A 228 -21.11 19.59 9.70
N THR A 229 -21.70 19.55 8.51
CA THR A 229 -21.07 18.98 7.31
C THR A 229 -20.53 20.11 6.44
N HIS A 230 -19.26 20.00 6.07
CA HIS A 230 -18.54 20.92 5.21
C HIS A 230 -18.28 20.30 3.86
N SER A 231 -18.57 21.02 2.78
CA SER A 231 -18.22 20.60 1.41
C SER A 231 -16.75 20.90 1.14
N VAL A 232 -16.00 19.92 0.65
CA VAL A 232 -14.59 20.05 0.30
C VAL A 232 -14.38 19.65 -1.17
N GLU A 233 -13.94 20.62 -1.97
CA GLU A 233 -13.62 20.39 -3.38
C GLU A 233 -12.10 20.51 -3.58
N VAL A 234 -11.50 19.47 -4.14
CA VAL A 234 -10.05 19.36 -4.37
C VAL A 234 -9.79 19.13 -5.86
N VAL A 235 -8.92 19.91 -6.44
CA VAL A 235 -8.47 19.73 -7.82
C VAL A 235 -7.00 19.31 -7.80
N MET A 236 -6.71 18.15 -8.41
CA MET A 236 -5.34 17.69 -8.65
C MET A 236 -4.74 18.41 -9.86
N GLY A 237 -3.39 18.74 -9.79
CA GLY A 237 -2.69 19.44 -10.86
C GLY A 237 -1.27 19.86 -10.47
#